data_0fa845c322a3a7b4cbeecf6a13fcbd3d
#
_entry.id   0fa845c322a3a7b4cbeecf6a13fcbd3d
#
_cell.length_a   1.000
_cell.length_b   1.000
_cell.length_c   1.000
_cell.angle_alpha   90.00
_cell.angle_beta   90.00
_cell.angle_gamma   90.00
#
_symmetry.space_group_name_H-M   'P 1'
#
loop_
_entity.id
_entity.type
_entity.pdbx_description
1 polymer ?
#
loop_
_entity_poly.entity_id
_entity_poly.type
_entity_poly.pdbx_seq_one_letter_code
_entity_poly.pdbx_strand_id
1 'polypeptide(L)'
;MKPSIYVLTAVAAALAFSSVLLLRGREHPVKVAAMPTAISRDALIAAPGRIEAISEEIRVSSELSGRLKSVSVEEGDRVRKGQVLAQVENDDYSARVASAEAALAQREAELERTINGARSQERRASQASLKAAEAVLENSRREAERRRNLADHEMVSRDEAERYDRTYQVARAEYERAQQEFSLVDADPRVEDRRKAEAAAASARAQLAEARAYLEKTYIRSPLDGVVLRKFRHAGESVSTQFDSPIVTLADDSTLRVRLDVDETDVAKLHVGQAAYVTAEAYGSQKFTGHVIRVGRILGKKNVRTDEPSEHVDTKILETLVQLDLGQSLPLGLRVDSFVQVSAEATHNAPPSSDMTIFRHYF
;
A
#
# COMPACT_ATOMS: atom_id res chain seq x y z
N MET A 1 -47.66 86.40 -80.21
CA MET A 1 -47.38 85.02 -80.52
C MET A 1 -46.80 84.35 -79.28
N LYS A 2 -47.50 83.61 -78.66
CA LYS A 2 -47.53 82.53 -77.67
C LYS A 2 -46.34 82.40 -76.67
N PRO A 3 -46.49 82.99 -75.47
CA PRO A 3 -45.56 82.72 -74.36
C PRO A 3 -45.97 81.54 -73.44
N SER A 4 -46.91 80.68 -73.84
CA SER A 4 -47.46 79.65 -72.93
C SER A 4 -46.68 78.32 -72.81
N ILE A 5 -45.75 78.06 -73.73
CA ILE A 5 -44.96 76.78 -73.72
C ILE A 5 -43.84 76.81 -72.69
N TYR A 6 -43.19 77.93 -72.47
CA TYR A 6 -42.08 78.01 -71.52
C TYR A 6 -42.48 78.00 -70.05
N VAL A 7 -43.73 78.42 -69.76
CA VAL A 7 -44.25 78.35 -68.42
C VAL A 7 -44.61 76.90 -68.02
N LEU A 8 -45.14 76.13 -69.00
CA LEU A 8 -45.40 74.71 -68.76
C LEU A 8 -44.19 73.87 -68.58
N THR A 9 -43.12 74.16 -69.30
CA THR A 9 -41.82 73.43 -69.13
C THR A 9 -41.09 73.79 -67.83
N ALA A 10 -41.21 75.05 -67.37
CA ALA A 10 -40.67 75.49 -66.08
C ALA A 10 -41.39 74.86 -64.88
N VAL A 11 -42.72 74.72 -64.96
CA VAL A 11 -43.47 74.06 -63.91
C VAL A 11 -43.27 72.56 -63.87
N ALA A 12 -43.11 71.91 -65.01
CA ALA A 12 -42.76 70.52 -65.10
C ALA A 12 -41.34 70.22 -64.56
N ALA A 13 -40.38 71.09 -64.84
CA ALA A 13 -39.02 71.00 -64.31
C ALA A 13 -38.93 71.22 -62.78
N ALA A 14 -39.77 72.21 -62.28
CA ALA A 14 -39.87 72.47 -60.82
C ALA A 14 -40.52 71.31 -60.04
N LEU A 15 -41.58 70.66 -60.61
CA LEU A 15 -42.18 69.47 -60.01
C LEU A 15 -41.26 68.22 -60.04
N ALA A 16 -40.50 68.05 -61.14
CA ALA A 16 -39.51 66.97 -61.24
C ALA A 16 -38.35 67.16 -60.25
N PHE A 17 -37.90 68.43 -60.06
CA PHE A 17 -36.82 68.72 -59.08
C PHE A 17 -37.29 68.58 -57.63
N SER A 18 -38.58 68.95 -57.34
CA SER A 18 -39.17 68.79 -56.04
C SER A 18 -39.39 67.30 -55.66
N SER A 19 -39.72 66.43 -56.65
CA SER A 19 -39.88 65.01 -56.43
C SER A 19 -38.54 64.29 -56.17
N VAL A 20 -37.45 64.75 -56.84
CA VAL A 20 -36.11 64.24 -56.58
C VAL A 20 -35.60 64.69 -55.23
N LEU A 21 -35.92 65.90 -54.76
CA LEU A 21 -35.54 66.38 -53.43
C LEU A 21 -36.30 65.66 -52.29
N LEU A 22 -37.55 65.29 -52.52
CA LEU A 22 -38.39 64.54 -51.59
C LEU A 22 -37.97 63.04 -51.50
N LEU A 23 -37.37 62.50 -52.54
CA LEU A 23 -36.87 61.15 -52.56
C LEU A 23 -35.43 61.02 -51.91
N ARG A 24 -34.68 62.16 -51.85
CA ARG A 24 -33.36 62.16 -51.16
C ARG A 24 -33.47 62.41 -49.66
N GLY A 25 -34.57 62.77 -49.09
CA GLY A 25 -34.76 63.10 -47.67
C GLY A 25 -35.27 61.98 -46.79
N ARG A 26 -35.32 60.71 -47.26
CA ARG A 26 -35.66 59.56 -46.45
C ARG A 26 -34.57 58.55 -46.45
N GLU A 27 -33.39 58.96 -46.01
CA GLU A 27 -32.49 57.99 -45.38
C GLU A 27 -33.04 57.72 -43.98
N HIS A 28 -33.86 56.70 -43.87
CA HIS A 28 -34.12 56.09 -42.56
C HIS A 28 -32.80 55.54 -42.14
N PRO A 29 -32.25 55.93 -40.95
CA PRO A 29 -31.19 55.16 -40.35
C PRO A 29 -31.74 53.76 -40.18
N VAL A 30 -31.22 52.81 -41.00
CA VAL A 30 -31.41 51.37 -40.74
C VAL A 30 -30.80 51.17 -39.37
N LYS A 31 -31.67 51.10 -38.38
CA LYS A 31 -31.27 50.60 -37.05
C LYS A 31 -30.82 49.22 -37.34
N VAL A 32 -29.44 49.05 -37.51
CA VAL A 32 -28.81 47.76 -37.52
C VAL A 32 -29.24 47.16 -36.19
N ALA A 33 -30.23 46.30 -36.25
CA ALA A 33 -30.54 45.44 -35.11
C ALA A 33 -29.20 44.86 -34.72
N ALA A 34 -28.73 45.20 -33.51
CA ALA A 34 -27.57 44.54 -32.95
C ALA A 34 -27.82 43.05 -33.18
N MET A 35 -27.00 42.44 -34.02
CA MET A 35 -26.98 40.98 -34.12
C MET A 35 -26.96 40.50 -32.69
N PRO A 36 -27.84 39.57 -32.31
CA PRO A 36 -27.75 39.00 -30.98
C PRO A 36 -26.28 38.59 -30.82
N THR A 37 -25.65 39.18 -29.82
CA THR A 37 -24.31 38.84 -29.41
C THR A 37 -24.24 37.31 -29.48
N ALA A 38 -23.41 36.82 -30.40
CA ALA A 38 -23.27 35.40 -30.56
C ALA A 38 -23.13 34.83 -29.15
N ILE A 39 -24.12 34.04 -28.75
CA ILE A 39 -24.01 33.25 -27.52
C ILE A 39 -22.64 32.65 -27.64
N SER A 40 -21.75 33.06 -26.76
CA SER A 40 -20.41 32.52 -26.65
C SER A 40 -20.65 31.01 -26.58
N ARG A 41 -20.49 30.33 -27.71
CA ARG A 41 -20.37 28.88 -27.68
C ARG A 41 -19.20 28.67 -26.82
N ASP A 42 -19.42 28.16 -25.59
CA ASP A 42 -18.36 27.73 -24.75
C ASP A 42 -17.43 26.91 -25.64
N ALA A 43 -16.22 27.41 -25.84
CA ALA A 43 -15.30 26.75 -26.75
C ALA A 43 -15.05 25.37 -26.12
N LEU A 44 -15.44 24.32 -26.85
CA LEU A 44 -15.24 22.94 -26.39
C LEU A 44 -13.99 22.41 -27.08
N ILE A 45 -13.10 21.87 -26.31
CA ILE A 45 -12.00 21.07 -26.81
C ILE A 45 -12.50 19.63 -26.94
N ALA A 46 -12.57 19.14 -28.17
CA ALA A 46 -12.95 17.76 -28.47
C ALA A 46 -11.67 16.91 -28.59
N ALA A 47 -11.61 15.82 -27.85
CA ALA A 47 -10.47 14.90 -27.90
C ALA A 47 -10.93 13.45 -27.73
N PRO A 48 -10.41 12.52 -28.51
CA PRO A 48 -10.65 11.10 -28.28
C PRO A 48 -9.98 10.66 -27.00
N GLY A 49 -10.58 9.68 -26.33
CA GLY A 49 -10.07 9.16 -25.09
C GLY A 49 -10.38 7.69 -24.88
N ARG A 50 -9.85 7.16 -23.79
CA ARG A 50 -10.11 5.80 -23.33
C ARG A 50 -10.43 5.81 -21.84
N ILE A 51 -11.42 5.01 -21.45
CA ILE A 51 -11.77 4.79 -20.05
C ILE A 51 -10.69 3.96 -19.37
N GLU A 52 -10.21 4.44 -18.23
CA GLU A 52 -9.23 3.76 -17.36
C GLU A 52 -9.75 3.72 -15.93
N ALA A 53 -9.28 2.75 -15.15
CA ALA A 53 -9.51 2.71 -13.72
C ALA A 53 -8.76 3.86 -13.00
N ILE A 54 -9.13 4.16 -11.76
CA ILE A 54 -8.40 5.15 -10.96
C ILE A 54 -6.97 4.68 -10.66
N SER A 55 -6.78 3.38 -10.45
CA SER A 55 -5.45 2.77 -10.37
C SER A 55 -4.93 2.39 -11.74
N GLU A 56 -3.61 2.27 -11.87
CA GLU A 56 -3.03 1.51 -12.96
C GLU A 56 -3.41 0.03 -12.85
N GLU A 57 -3.41 -0.69 -13.96
CA GLU A 57 -3.62 -2.12 -13.99
C GLU A 57 -2.48 -2.84 -13.24
N ILE A 58 -2.80 -3.57 -12.19
CA ILE A 58 -1.83 -4.33 -11.41
C ILE A 58 -1.85 -5.78 -11.85
N ARG A 59 -0.72 -6.26 -12.38
CA ARG A 59 -0.51 -7.66 -12.68
C ARG A 59 -0.05 -8.39 -11.43
N VAL A 60 -0.87 -9.29 -10.93
CA VAL A 60 -0.58 -10.10 -9.75
C VAL A 60 0.05 -11.41 -10.19
N SER A 61 1.28 -11.62 -9.75
CA SER A 61 2.08 -12.84 -10.01
C SER A 61 2.41 -13.54 -8.70
N SER A 62 2.89 -14.79 -8.78
CA SER A 62 3.37 -15.52 -7.61
C SER A 62 4.77 -15.07 -7.20
N GLU A 63 5.04 -15.01 -5.90
CA GLU A 63 6.38 -14.81 -5.35
C GLU A 63 7.21 -16.11 -5.32
N LEU A 64 6.56 -17.26 -5.56
CA LEU A 64 7.19 -18.58 -5.56
C LEU A 64 6.87 -19.29 -6.87
N SER A 65 7.85 -20.02 -7.39
CA SER A 65 7.63 -20.93 -8.50
C SER A 65 6.96 -22.20 -8.02
N GLY A 66 6.00 -22.72 -8.80
CA GLY A 66 5.30 -23.96 -8.46
C GLY A 66 4.07 -24.17 -9.32
N ARG A 67 3.25 -25.17 -8.99
CA ARG A 67 1.98 -25.43 -9.64
C ARG A 67 0.85 -24.74 -8.85
N LEU A 68 -0.10 -24.14 -9.55
CA LEU A 68 -1.30 -23.58 -8.92
C LEU A 68 -2.23 -24.69 -8.47
N LYS A 69 -2.50 -24.77 -7.17
CA LYS A 69 -3.48 -25.67 -6.57
C LYS A 69 -4.90 -25.23 -6.90
N SER A 70 -5.14 -23.91 -6.82
CA SER A 70 -6.44 -23.31 -7.10
C SER A 70 -6.29 -21.86 -7.56
N VAL A 71 -7.26 -21.40 -8.35
CA VAL A 71 -7.50 -19.98 -8.65
C VAL A 71 -8.96 -19.73 -8.30
N SER A 72 -9.19 -18.87 -7.29
CA SER A 72 -10.49 -18.71 -6.61
C SER A 72 -11.33 -17.55 -7.15
N VAL A 73 -10.89 -16.93 -8.25
CA VAL A 73 -11.55 -15.77 -8.86
C VAL A 73 -11.72 -15.95 -10.36
N GLU A 74 -12.74 -15.28 -10.90
CA GLU A 74 -13.01 -15.19 -12.33
C GLU A 74 -12.95 -13.75 -12.82
N GLU A 75 -12.91 -13.56 -14.16
CA GLU A 75 -12.95 -12.22 -14.77
C GLU A 75 -14.27 -11.52 -14.42
N GLY A 76 -14.19 -10.27 -14.00
CA GLY A 76 -15.34 -9.47 -13.53
C GLY A 76 -15.63 -9.59 -12.04
N ASP A 77 -14.99 -10.50 -11.30
CA ASP A 77 -15.21 -10.63 -9.87
C ASP A 77 -14.67 -9.41 -9.10
N ARG A 78 -15.42 -8.97 -8.09
CA ARG A 78 -14.96 -7.96 -7.13
C ARG A 78 -14.16 -8.61 -6.02
N VAL A 79 -12.99 -8.07 -5.75
CA VAL A 79 -12.05 -8.56 -4.74
C VAL A 79 -11.72 -7.49 -3.72
N ARG A 80 -11.41 -7.94 -2.50
CA ARG A 80 -10.95 -7.06 -1.42
C ARG A 80 -9.44 -7.20 -1.21
N LYS A 81 -8.82 -6.14 -0.76
CA LYS A 81 -7.42 -6.17 -0.33
C LYS A 81 -7.17 -7.30 0.68
N GLY A 82 -6.14 -8.12 0.44
CA GLY A 82 -5.82 -9.28 1.26
C GLY A 82 -6.62 -10.56 0.93
N GLN A 83 -7.65 -10.50 0.09
CA GLN A 83 -8.39 -11.70 -0.35
C GLN A 83 -7.48 -12.61 -1.15
N VAL A 84 -7.57 -13.93 -0.88
CA VAL A 84 -6.83 -14.95 -1.64
C VAL A 84 -7.42 -15.06 -3.04
N LEU A 85 -6.57 -14.88 -4.04
CA LEU A 85 -6.90 -14.97 -5.46
C LEU A 85 -6.54 -16.34 -6.04
N ALA A 86 -5.37 -16.83 -5.62
CA ALA A 86 -4.85 -18.12 -6.04
C ALA A 86 -3.97 -18.72 -4.96
N GLN A 87 -3.71 -20.00 -5.05
CA GLN A 87 -2.83 -20.74 -4.14
C GLN A 87 -1.90 -21.64 -4.96
N VAL A 88 -0.60 -21.58 -4.65
CA VAL A 88 0.40 -22.54 -5.13
C VAL A 88 0.32 -23.80 -4.28
N GLU A 89 0.64 -24.97 -4.84
CA GLU A 89 0.79 -26.21 -4.07
C GLU A 89 1.75 -25.97 -2.89
N ASN A 90 1.31 -26.28 -1.67
CA ASN A 90 1.99 -25.85 -0.45
C ASN A 90 2.12 -26.95 0.62
N ASP A 91 1.90 -28.19 0.25
CA ASP A 91 1.94 -29.32 1.19
C ASP A 91 3.35 -29.49 1.82
N ASP A 92 4.41 -29.24 1.05
CA ASP A 92 5.80 -29.24 1.53
C ASP A 92 6.08 -28.05 2.47
N TYR A 93 5.53 -26.87 2.19
CA TYR A 93 5.66 -25.71 3.07
C TYR A 93 4.90 -25.90 4.39
N SER A 94 3.72 -26.51 4.35
CA SER A 94 2.98 -26.85 5.56
C SER A 94 3.70 -27.89 6.42
N ALA A 95 4.31 -28.89 5.78
CA ALA A 95 5.15 -29.87 6.48
C ALA A 95 6.39 -29.23 7.13
N ARG A 96 7.02 -28.23 6.48
CA ARG A 96 8.13 -27.46 7.08
C ARG A 96 7.68 -26.65 8.30
N VAL A 97 6.50 -26.03 8.24
CA VAL A 97 5.92 -25.35 9.41
C VAL A 97 5.72 -26.32 10.56
N ALA A 98 5.09 -27.47 10.32
CA ALA A 98 4.88 -28.49 11.35
C ALA A 98 6.21 -28.99 11.98
N SER A 99 7.24 -29.18 11.15
CA SER A 99 8.59 -29.57 11.61
C SER A 99 9.23 -28.49 12.49
N ALA A 100 9.11 -27.21 12.08
CA ALA A 100 9.64 -26.07 12.86
C ALA A 100 8.88 -25.86 14.16
N GLU A 101 7.56 -26.12 14.20
CA GLU A 101 6.75 -26.09 15.43
C GLU A 101 7.19 -27.16 16.43
N ALA A 102 7.42 -28.38 15.95
CA ALA A 102 7.95 -29.46 16.79
C ALA A 102 9.34 -29.13 17.34
N ALA A 103 10.21 -28.56 16.51
CA ALA A 103 11.55 -28.13 16.94
C ALA A 103 11.47 -27.01 17.99
N LEU A 104 10.60 -26.03 17.83
CA LEU A 104 10.37 -24.99 18.83
C LEU A 104 9.88 -25.59 20.15
N ALA A 105 8.85 -26.45 20.11
CA ALA A 105 8.33 -27.11 21.30
C ALA A 105 9.41 -27.90 22.07
N GLN A 106 10.30 -28.59 21.34
CA GLN A 106 11.43 -29.27 21.95
C GLN A 106 12.37 -28.29 22.69
N ARG A 107 12.71 -27.15 22.06
CA ARG A 107 13.61 -26.16 22.69
C ARG A 107 12.96 -25.43 23.86
N GLU A 108 11.67 -25.16 23.79
CA GLU A 108 10.93 -24.58 24.91
C GLU A 108 10.86 -25.54 26.12
N ALA A 109 10.64 -26.84 25.87
CA ALA A 109 10.68 -27.85 26.92
C ALA A 109 12.09 -27.99 27.54
N GLU A 110 13.16 -27.85 26.74
CA GLU A 110 14.55 -27.85 27.25
C GLU A 110 14.85 -26.58 28.08
N LEU A 111 14.36 -25.43 27.66
CA LEU A 111 14.44 -24.17 28.40
C LEU A 111 13.73 -24.31 29.76
N GLU A 112 12.49 -24.80 29.74
CA GLU A 112 11.71 -25.05 30.96
C GLU A 112 12.40 -26.00 31.92
N ARG A 113 13.00 -27.11 31.42
CA ARG A 113 13.81 -28.03 32.21
C ARG A 113 14.98 -27.29 32.82
N THR A 114 15.69 -26.45 32.06
CA THR A 114 16.83 -25.69 32.55
C THR A 114 16.44 -24.71 33.65
N ILE A 115 15.31 -23.98 33.46
CA ILE A 115 14.80 -23.03 34.45
C ILE A 115 14.36 -23.72 35.74
N ASN A 116 13.68 -24.86 35.64
CA ASN A 116 13.18 -25.61 36.81
C ASN A 116 14.31 -26.25 37.64
N GLY A 117 15.50 -26.44 37.04
CA GLY A 117 16.66 -27.03 37.72
C GLY A 117 16.43 -28.47 38.20
N ALA A 118 16.95 -28.80 39.40
CA ALA A 118 16.80 -30.12 39.99
C ALA A 118 15.34 -30.45 40.33
N ARG A 119 14.96 -31.70 40.15
CA ARG A 119 13.58 -32.16 40.45
C ARG A 119 13.26 -32.01 41.93
N SER A 120 12.01 -31.75 42.25
CA SER A 120 11.55 -31.61 43.67
C SER A 120 11.84 -32.84 44.53
N GLN A 121 11.91 -34.04 43.91
CA GLN A 121 12.29 -35.27 44.60
C GLN A 121 13.78 -35.30 44.94
N GLU A 122 14.68 -34.86 44.03
CA GLU A 122 16.11 -34.77 44.23
C GLU A 122 16.45 -33.77 45.34
N ARG A 123 15.83 -32.59 45.33
CA ARG A 123 15.97 -31.60 46.43
C ARG A 123 15.51 -32.16 47.77
N ARG A 124 14.37 -32.87 47.83
CA ARG A 124 13.86 -33.47 49.07
C ARG A 124 14.79 -34.59 49.57
N ALA A 125 15.33 -35.40 48.66
CA ALA A 125 16.28 -36.47 49.02
C ALA A 125 17.60 -35.90 49.63
N SER A 126 18.18 -34.90 48.94
CA SER A 126 19.38 -34.21 49.42
C SER A 126 19.13 -33.46 50.73
N GLN A 127 17.98 -32.82 50.91
CA GLN A 127 17.60 -32.18 52.17
C GLN A 127 17.45 -33.21 53.31
N ALA A 128 16.87 -34.38 53.03
CA ALA A 128 16.76 -35.45 54.05
C ALA A 128 18.11 -35.99 54.45
N SER A 129 19.06 -36.14 53.49
CA SER A 129 20.45 -36.53 53.76
C SER A 129 21.16 -35.50 54.65
N LEU A 130 21.01 -34.21 54.35
CA LEU A 130 21.54 -33.12 55.19
C LEU A 130 21.02 -33.18 56.61
N LYS A 131 19.72 -33.34 56.81
CA LYS A 131 19.08 -33.45 58.12
C LYS A 131 19.57 -34.68 58.90
N ALA A 132 19.78 -35.80 58.23
CA ALA A 132 20.32 -37.00 58.88
C ALA A 132 21.78 -36.77 59.34
N ALA A 133 22.64 -36.17 58.50
CA ALA A 133 24.01 -35.83 58.89
C ALA A 133 24.05 -34.80 60.04
N GLU A 134 23.15 -33.82 60.05
CA GLU A 134 22.99 -32.83 61.14
C GLU A 134 22.67 -33.51 62.46
N ALA A 135 21.75 -34.46 62.47
CA ALA A 135 21.36 -35.20 63.68
C ALA A 135 22.52 -36.02 64.24
N VAL A 136 23.32 -36.65 63.34
CA VAL A 136 24.53 -37.41 63.74
C VAL A 136 25.61 -36.49 64.31
N LEU A 137 25.82 -35.32 63.70
CA LEU A 137 26.78 -34.32 64.15
C LEU A 137 26.40 -33.82 65.57
N GLU A 138 25.14 -33.44 65.76
CA GLU A 138 24.69 -32.94 67.05
C GLU A 138 24.78 -33.98 68.18
N ASN A 139 24.49 -35.24 67.86
CA ASN A 139 24.67 -36.33 68.83
C ASN A 139 26.16 -36.56 69.19
N SER A 140 27.04 -36.62 68.16
CA SER A 140 28.51 -36.82 68.37
C SER A 140 29.11 -35.64 69.13
N ARG A 141 28.65 -34.40 68.87
CA ARG A 141 29.09 -33.19 69.57
C ARG A 141 28.78 -33.29 71.08
N ARG A 142 27.52 -33.59 71.42
CA ARG A 142 27.08 -33.72 72.81
C ARG A 142 27.83 -34.81 73.54
N GLU A 143 28.14 -35.96 72.87
CA GLU A 143 28.86 -37.05 73.48
C GLU A 143 30.31 -36.67 73.66
N ALA A 144 31.01 -36.06 72.69
CA ALA A 144 32.38 -35.59 72.82
C ALA A 144 32.50 -34.51 73.90
N GLU A 145 31.58 -33.55 74.00
CA GLU A 145 31.53 -32.56 75.10
C GLU A 145 31.38 -33.23 76.46
N ARG A 146 30.50 -34.21 76.58
CA ARG A 146 30.26 -34.95 77.82
C ARG A 146 31.52 -35.70 78.21
N ARG A 147 32.18 -36.43 77.27
CA ARG A 147 33.40 -37.20 77.54
C ARG A 147 34.59 -36.30 77.86
N ARG A 148 34.69 -35.13 77.23
CA ARG A 148 35.75 -34.16 77.55
C ARG A 148 35.56 -33.62 78.97
N ASN A 149 34.37 -33.25 79.40
CA ASN A 149 34.11 -32.82 80.78
C ASN A 149 34.37 -33.92 81.82
N LEU A 150 34.02 -35.15 81.50
CA LEU A 150 34.38 -36.32 82.41
C LEU A 150 35.89 -36.61 82.51
N ALA A 151 36.63 -36.41 81.44
CA ALA A 151 38.07 -36.53 81.38
C ALA A 151 38.76 -35.42 82.19
N ASP A 152 38.28 -34.20 82.14
CA ASP A 152 38.75 -33.06 82.95
C ASP A 152 38.54 -33.26 84.44
N HIS A 153 37.60 -34.14 84.84
CA HIS A 153 37.37 -34.57 86.21
C HIS A 153 37.95 -35.94 86.53
N GLU A 154 38.89 -36.47 85.67
CA GLU A 154 39.53 -37.75 85.83
C GLU A 154 38.62 -38.99 85.95
N MET A 155 37.36 -38.85 85.48
CA MET A 155 36.30 -39.90 85.51
C MET A 155 36.41 -40.87 84.30
N VAL A 156 37.08 -40.48 83.21
CA VAL A 156 37.37 -41.31 82.03
C VAL A 156 38.80 -41.06 81.53
N SER A 157 39.34 -41.97 80.73
CA SER A 157 40.73 -41.81 80.19
C SER A 157 40.74 -40.71 79.09
N ARG A 158 41.90 -40.04 78.94
CA ARG A 158 42.10 -39.06 77.83
C ARG A 158 41.93 -39.71 76.48
N ASP A 159 42.41 -40.95 76.34
CA ASP A 159 42.33 -41.75 75.10
C ASP A 159 40.84 -41.97 74.70
N GLU A 160 39.96 -42.17 75.68
CA GLU A 160 38.51 -42.27 75.42
C GLU A 160 37.90 -40.93 74.95
N ALA A 161 38.23 -39.84 75.61
CA ALA A 161 37.77 -38.50 75.17
C ALA A 161 38.22 -38.13 73.77
N GLU A 162 39.51 -38.42 73.43
CA GLU A 162 40.06 -38.22 72.07
C GLU A 162 39.39 -39.11 71.05
N ARG A 163 38.93 -40.31 71.37
CA ARG A 163 38.20 -41.19 70.46
C ARG A 163 36.82 -40.58 70.11
N TYR A 164 36.10 -40.04 71.04
CA TYR A 164 34.82 -39.34 70.82
C TYR A 164 35.05 -38.04 70.10
N ASP A 165 36.14 -37.33 70.32
CA ASP A 165 36.48 -36.12 69.60
C ASP A 165 36.78 -36.45 68.12
N ARG A 166 37.53 -37.54 67.83
CA ARG A 166 37.69 -38.02 66.42
C ARG A 166 36.37 -38.39 65.79
N THR A 167 35.44 -39.03 66.54
CA THR A 167 34.06 -39.32 66.01
C THR A 167 33.32 -38.07 65.67
N TYR A 168 33.36 -37.04 66.49
CA TYR A 168 32.78 -35.73 66.26
C TYR A 168 33.38 -35.06 65.00
N GLN A 169 34.71 -35.09 64.83
CA GLN A 169 35.37 -34.52 63.65
C GLN A 169 34.94 -35.24 62.37
N VAL A 170 34.76 -36.53 62.33
CA VAL A 170 34.27 -37.33 61.24
C VAL A 170 32.81 -36.92 60.91
N ALA A 171 31.93 -36.86 61.93
CA ALA A 171 30.53 -36.45 61.76
C ALA A 171 30.40 -35.02 61.21
N ARG A 172 31.29 -34.11 61.65
CA ARG A 172 31.37 -32.76 61.13
C ARG A 172 31.72 -32.70 59.64
N ALA A 173 32.73 -33.45 59.25
CA ALA A 173 33.14 -33.54 57.86
C ALA A 173 32.01 -34.11 56.95
N GLU A 174 31.25 -35.09 57.44
CA GLU A 174 30.10 -35.64 56.73
C GLU A 174 28.95 -34.66 56.63
N TYR A 175 28.65 -33.89 57.67
CA TYR A 175 27.67 -32.82 57.61
C TYR A 175 28.07 -31.72 56.60
N GLU A 176 29.31 -31.25 56.64
CA GLU A 176 29.85 -30.28 55.67
C GLU A 176 29.74 -30.79 54.23
N ARG A 177 30.03 -32.09 53.98
CA ARG A 177 29.83 -32.71 52.67
C ARG A 177 28.35 -32.71 52.24
N ALA A 178 27.46 -33.17 53.11
CA ALA A 178 26.02 -33.20 52.84
C ALA A 178 25.44 -31.78 52.59
N GLN A 179 25.98 -30.78 53.31
CA GLN A 179 25.60 -29.37 53.15
C GLN A 179 26.03 -28.86 51.74
N GLN A 180 27.24 -29.15 51.31
CA GLN A 180 27.70 -28.78 49.97
C GLN A 180 26.88 -29.48 48.86
N GLU A 181 26.57 -30.78 49.05
CA GLU A 181 25.74 -31.54 48.11
C GLU A 181 24.33 -30.96 48.01
N PHE A 182 23.68 -30.60 49.14
CA PHE A 182 22.41 -29.96 49.14
C PHE A 182 22.48 -28.59 48.44
N SER A 183 23.50 -27.77 48.73
CA SER A 183 23.65 -26.45 48.11
C SER A 183 23.83 -26.52 46.60
N LEU A 184 24.50 -27.58 46.09
CA LEU A 184 24.62 -27.80 44.63
C LEU A 184 23.31 -28.19 43.97
N VAL A 185 22.51 -29.04 44.67
CA VAL A 185 21.20 -29.49 44.16
C VAL A 185 20.15 -28.35 44.22
N ASP A 186 20.21 -27.51 45.28
CA ASP A 186 19.27 -26.41 45.48
C ASP A 186 19.66 -25.11 44.78
N ALA A 187 20.86 -25.05 44.20
CA ALA A 187 21.35 -23.90 43.49
C ALA A 187 20.50 -23.63 42.21
N ASP A 188 20.27 -22.37 41.95
CA ASP A 188 19.66 -21.94 40.70
C ASP A 188 20.52 -22.35 39.49
N PRO A 189 19.91 -22.64 38.34
CA PRO A 189 20.66 -22.93 37.12
C PRO A 189 21.64 -21.82 36.80
N ARG A 190 22.79 -22.20 36.25
CA ARG A 190 23.81 -21.23 35.86
C ARG A 190 23.22 -20.25 34.83
N VAL A 191 23.53 -18.97 34.97
CA VAL A 191 23.04 -17.91 34.08
C VAL A 191 23.41 -18.19 32.63
N GLU A 192 24.58 -18.79 32.39
CA GLU A 192 25.07 -19.16 31.08
C GLU A 192 24.22 -20.26 30.44
N ASP A 193 23.85 -21.30 31.22
CA ASP A 193 23.01 -22.41 30.73
C ASP A 193 21.61 -21.93 30.40
N ARG A 194 21.02 -21.06 31.22
CA ARG A 194 19.74 -20.42 30.96
C ARG A 194 19.79 -19.56 29.69
N ARG A 195 20.80 -18.69 29.55
CA ARG A 195 20.97 -17.84 28.36
C ARG A 195 21.14 -18.66 27.08
N LYS A 196 21.88 -19.78 27.18
CA LYS A 196 22.07 -20.72 26.05
C LYS A 196 20.71 -21.34 25.64
N ALA A 197 19.93 -21.82 26.60
CA ALA A 197 18.62 -22.40 26.33
C ALA A 197 17.62 -21.35 25.79
N GLU A 198 17.62 -20.12 26.34
CA GLU A 198 16.84 -19.00 25.84
C GLU A 198 17.20 -18.65 24.38
N ALA A 199 18.49 -18.59 24.06
CA ALA A 199 18.96 -18.32 22.71
C ALA A 199 18.59 -19.45 21.72
N ALA A 200 18.62 -20.71 22.17
CA ALA A 200 18.20 -21.85 21.35
C ALA A 200 16.69 -21.83 21.05
N ALA A 201 15.87 -21.50 22.04
CA ALA A 201 14.41 -21.33 21.85
C ALA A 201 14.09 -20.12 20.94
N ALA A 202 14.80 -19.00 21.11
CA ALA A 202 14.67 -17.84 20.24
C ALA A 202 15.04 -18.15 18.78
N SER A 203 16.12 -18.90 18.55
CA SER A 203 16.53 -19.36 17.22
C SER A 203 15.44 -20.25 16.56
N ALA A 204 14.91 -21.22 17.30
CA ALA A 204 13.84 -22.10 16.79
C ALA A 204 12.54 -21.30 16.47
N ARG A 205 12.23 -20.29 17.29
CA ARG A 205 11.09 -19.38 17.03
C ARG A 205 11.28 -18.57 15.75
N ALA A 206 12.49 -18.10 15.48
CA ALA A 206 12.83 -17.41 14.23
C ALA A 206 12.69 -18.36 13.02
N GLN A 207 13.13 -19.60 13.13
CA GLN A 207 12.98 -20.63 12.08
C GLN A 207 11.50 -20.94 11.80
N LEU A 208 10.66 -21.02 12.83
CA LEU A 208 9.21 -21.17 12.64
C LEU A 208 8.61 -19.96 11.93
N ALA A 209 9.00 -18.74 12.31
CA ALA A 209 8.52 -17.52 11.65
C ALA A 209 8.92 -17.50 10.17
N GLU A 210 10.13 -17.92 9.83
CA GLU A 210 10.59 -18.06 8.45
C GLU A 210 9.75 -19.09 7.67
N ALA A 211 9.53 -20.28 8.23
CA ALA A 211 8.72 -21.32 7.59
C ALA A 211 7.29 -20.86 7.34
N ARG A 212 6.69 -20.13 8.29
CA ARG A 212 5.34 -19.53 8.13
C ARG A 212 5.30 -18.44 7.07
N ALA A 213 6.34 -17.62 6.97
CA ALA A 213 6.44 -16.61 5.92
C ALA A 213 6.50 -17.23 4.52
N TYR A 214 7.24 -18.32 4.34
CA TYR A 214 7.25 -19.07 3.07
C TYR A 214 5.89 -19.71 2.77
N LEU A 215 5.21 -20.27 3.76
CA LEU A 215 3.86 -20.81 3.59
C LEU A 215 2.88 -19.70 3.19
N GLU A 216 2.94 -18.53 3.81
CA GLU A 216 2.08 -17.38 3.46
C GLU A 216 2.30 -16.92 2.02
N LYS A 217 3.53 -16.94 1.50
CA LYS A 217 3.84 -16.59 0.11
C LYS A 217 3.20 -17.54 -0.91
N THR A 218 2.75 -18.71 -0.51
CA THR A 218 1.99 -19.62 -1.38
C THR A 218 0.56 -19.16 -1.64
N TYR A 219 0.03 -18.26 -0.81
CA TYR A 219 -1.28 -17.63 -0.98
C TYR A 219 -1.13 -16.29 -1.69
N ILE A 220 -1.52 -16.25 -2.95
CA ILE A 220 -1.48 -15.04 -3.76
C ILE A 220 -2.71 -14.20 -3.41
N ARG A 221 -2.47 -12.99 -2.86
CA ARG A 221 -3.53 -12.11 -2.36
C ARG A 221 -3.67 -10.84 -3.18
N SER A 222 -4.87 -10.26 -3.15
CA SER A 222 -5.11 -8.95 -3.77
C SER A 222 -4.38 -7.84 -3.01
N PRO A 223 -3.60 -6.98 -3.70
CA PRO A 223 -2.96 -5.83 -3.09
C PRO A 223 -3.92 -4.64 -2.84
N LEU A 224 -5.11 -4.65 -3.49
CA LEU A 224 -6.09 -3.57 -3.44
C LEU A 224 -7.53 -4.09 -3.43
N ASP A 225 -8.48 -3.21 -3.14
CA ASP A 225 -9.89 -3.42 -3.42
C ASP A 225 -10.15 -3.08 -4.90
N GLY A 226 -10.89 -3.92 -5.64
CA GLY A 226 -11.13 -3.68 -7.05
C GLY A 226 -11.80 -4.84 -7.77
N VAL A 227 -11.61 -4.88 -9.07
CA VAL A 227 -12.19 -5.89 -9.98
C VAL A 227 -11.09 -6.66 -10.72
N VAL A 228 -11.34 -7.94 -10.96
CA VAL A 228 -10.49 -8.80 -11.80
C VAL A 228 -10.75 -8.47 -13.26
N LEU A 229 -9.76 -7.88 -13.94
CA LEU A 229 -9.87 -7.51 -15.35
C LEU A 229 -9.60 -8.69 -16.27
N ARG A 230 -8.62 -9.51 -15.92
CA ARG A 230 -8.22 -10.66 -16.72
C ARG A 230 -7.63 -11.75 -15.86
N LYS A 231 -7.92 -12.99 -16.23
CA LYS A 231 -7.37 -14.21 -15.68
C LYS A 231 -6.46 -14.88 -16.70
N PHE A 232 -5.18 -15.01 -16.38
CA PHE A 232 -4.18 -15.57 -17.31
C PHE A 232 -3.87 -17.03 -17.01
N ARG A 233 -4.12 -17.49 -15.78
CA ARG A 233 -3.72 -18.82 -15.32
C ARG A 233 -4.87 -19.54 -14.63
N HIS A 234 -4.85 -20.88 -14.78
CA HIS A 234 -5.85 -21.79 -14.21
C HIS A 234 -5.21 -22.74 -13.21
N ALA A 235 -6.04 -23.38 -12.40
CA ALA A 235 -5.59 -24.44 -11.49
C ALA A 235 -4.89 -25.55 -12.28
N GLY A 236 -3.78 -26.07 -11.74
CA GLY A 236 -2.94 -27.08 -12.38
C GLY A 236 -1.83 -26.53 -13.27
N GLU A 237 -1.85 -25.24 -13.65
CA GLU A 237 -0.79 -24.61 -14.42
C GLU A 237 0.41 -24.27 -13.53
N SER A 238 1.60 -24.25 -14.14
CA SER A 238 2.82 -23.84 -13.45
C SER A 238 3.05 -22.33 -13.57
N VAL A 239 3.54 -21.71 -12.49
CA VAL A 239 3.99 -20.33 -12.42
C VAL A 239 5.47 -20.28 -12.10
N SER A 240 6.14 -19.25 -12.60
CA SER A 240 7.59 -19.08 -12.44
C SER A 240 7.93 -17.65 -12.05
N THR A 241 8.91 -17.49 -11.18
CA THR A 241 9.48 -16.18 -10.81
C THR A 241 10.57 -15.71 -11.78
N GLN A 242 11.00 -16.56 -12.72
CA GLN A 242 12.04 -16.25 -13.71
C GLN A 242 11.49 -15.55 -14.95
N PHE A 243 10.19 -15.70 -15.21
CA PHE A 243 9.51 -15.11 -16.36
C PHE A 243 8.29 -14.32 -15.89
N ASP A 244 7.87 -13.33 -16.67
CA ASP A 244 6.60 -12.63 -16.43
C ASP A 244 5.44 -13.63 -16.54
N SER A 245 4.89 -14.02 -15.40
CA SER A 245 3.87 -15.04 -15.28
C SER A 245 2.70 -14.52 -14.42
N PRO A 246 1.97 -13.50 -14.91
CA PRO A 246 0.82 -12.98 -14.20
C PRO A 246 -0.27 -14.04 -14.09
N ILE A 247 -0.94 -14.08 -12.95
CA ILE A 247 -2.07 -14.97 -12.69
C ILE A 247 -3.36 -14.25 -13.02
N VAL A 248 -3.50 -13.01 -12.52
CA VAL A 248 -4.62 -12.13 -12.78
C VAL A 248 -4.15 -10.68 -12.92
N THR A 249 -4.92 -9.86 -13.63
CA THR A 249 -4.81 -8.41 -13.61
C THR A 249 -5.97 -7.81 -12.85
N LEU A 250 -5.68 -6.89 -11.94
CA LEU A 250 -6.65 -6.18 -11.10
C LEU A 250 -6.59 -4.68 -11.39
N ALA A 251 -7.72 -4.00 -11.18
CA ALA A 251 -7.76 -2.55 -11.11
C ALA A 251 -8.81 -2.10 -10.10
N ASP A 252 -8.59 -0.93 -9.51
CA ASP A 252 -9.59 -0.24 -8.69
C ASP A 252 -10.54 0.54 -9.62
N ASP A 253 -11.77 0.07 -9.72
CA ASP A 253 -12.84 0.64 -10.54
C ASP A 253 -13.80 1.55 -9.74
N SER A 254 -13.42 1.92 -8.51
CA SER A 254 -14.24 2.77 -7.63
C SER A 254 -14.53 4.13 -8.24
N THR A 255 -13.60 4.64 -9.02
CA THR A 255 -13.75 5.88 -9.80
C THR A 255 -13.11 5.68 -11.17
N LEU A 256 -13.79 6.10 -12.20
CA LEU A 256 -13.29 5.98 -13.57
C LEU A 256 -12.56 7.26 -13.99
N ARG A 257 -11.52 7.08 -14.77
CA ARG A 257 -10.78 8.17 -15.44
C ARG A 257 -10.86 8.02 -16.94
N VAL A 258 -10.67 9.11 -17.63
CA VAL A 258 -10.54 9.11 -19.08
C VAL A 258 -9.19 9.70 -19.41
N ARG A 259 -8.38 8.95 -20.13
CA ARG A 259 -7.14 9.45 -20.73
C ARG A 259 -7.49 10.02 -22.09
N LEU A 260 -7.31 11.32 -22.24
CA LEU A 260 -7.57 12.08 -23.46
C LEU A 260 -6.29 12.33 -24.23
N ASP A 261 -6.38 12.20 -25.53
CA ASP A 261 -5.34 12.58 -26.49
C ASP A 261 -5.68 13.96 -27.06
N VAL A 262 -5.26 15.04 -26.38
CA VAL A 262 -5.58 16.41 -26.81
C VAL A 262 -4.53 16.91 -27.80
N ASP A 263 -5.00 17.50 -28.90
CA ASP A 263 -4.14 18.05 -29.95
C ASP A 263 -3.26 19.20 -29.44
N GLU A 264 -2.04 19.32 -29.96
CA GLU A 264 -1.06 20.36 -29.63
C GLU A 264 -1.66 21.78 -29.76
N THR A 265 -2.56 22.00 -30.70
CA THR A 265 -3.18 23.30 -30.96
C THR A 265 -4.10 23.78 -29.83
N ASP A 266 -4.62 22.87 -29.03
CA ASP A 266 -5.56 23.17 -27.96
C ASP A 266 -4.94 23.13 -26.54
N VAL A 267 -3.67 22.77 -26.46
CA VAL A 267 -2.96 22.61 -25.18
C VAL A 267 -3.00 23.87 -24.30
N ALA A 268 -2.85 25.05 -24.91
CA ALA A 268 -2.83 26.32 -24.19
C ALA A 268 -4.16 26.68 -23.50
N LYS A 269 -5.26 26.02 -23.88
CA LYS A 269 -6.61 26.24 -23.36
C LYS A 269 -6.95 25.28 -22.20
N LEU A 270 -6.07 24.29 -21.93
CA LEU A 270 -6.30 23.26 -20.91
C LEU A 270 -5.80 23.67 -19.55
N HIS A 271 -6.68 23.54 -18.54
CA HIS A 271 -6.35 23.79 -17.15
C HIS A 271 -6.97 22.70 -16.25
N VAL A 272 -6.30 22.41 -15.15
CA VAL A 272 -6.84 21.52 -14.12
C VAL A 272 -8.08 22.17 -13.50
N GLY A 273 -9.12 21.36 -13.25
CA GLY A 273 -10.39 21.79 -12.69
C GLY A 273 -11.46 22.14 -13.71
N GLN A 274 -11.14 22.17 -15.01
CA GLN A 274 -12.14 22.41 -16.06
C GLN A 274 -13.19 21.29 -16.06
N ALA A 275 -14.47 21.68 -16.24
CA ALA A 275 -15.55 20.73 -16.43
C ALA A 275 -15.42 20.03 -17.79
N ALA A 276 -15.70 18.75 -17.80
CA ALA A 276 -15.66 17.92 -18.99
C ALA A 276 -16.84 16.95 -19.00
N TYR A 277 -17.22 16.51 -20.19
CA TYR A 277 -18.12 15.37 -20.33
C TYR A 277 -17.60 14.46 -21.44
N VAL A 278 -17.94 13.19 -21.32
CA VAL A 278 -17.62 12.21 -22.32
C VAL A 278 -18.86 11.54 -22.87
N THR A 279 -18.79 11.12 -24.11
CA THR A 279 -19.82 10.35 -24.80
C THR A 279 -19.18 9.10 -25.37
N ALA A 280 -19.92 8.02 -25.44
CA ALA A 280 -19.48 6.79 -26.06
C ALA A 280 -20.54 6.33 -27.06
N GLU A 281 -20.15 5.91 -28.24
CA GLU A 281 -21.06 5.44 -29.29
C GLU A 281 -21.99 4.33 -28.79
N ALA A 282 -21.45 3.40 -27.97
CA ALA A 282 -22.20 2.30 -27.37
C ALA A 282 -23.34 2.75 -26.45
N TYR A 283 -23.32 4.00 -25.95
CA TYR A 283 -24.30 4.56 -25.00
C TYR A 283 -25.14 5.70 -25.63
N GLY A 284 -25.05 5.87 -26.94
CA GLY A 284 -25.81 6.86 -27.71
C GLY A 284 -25.55 8.29 -27.24
N SER A 285 -26.58 9.03 -26.90
CA SER A 285 -26.50 10.46 -26.51
C SER A 285 -26.21 10.69 -25.02
N GLN A 286 -25.97 9.63 -24.22
CA GLN A 286 -25.72 9.76 -22.80
C GLN A 286 -24.38 10.48 -22.57
N LYS A 287 -24.39 11.48 -21.69
CA LYS A 287 -23.19 12.22 -21.28
C LYS A 287 -22.78 11.81 -19.91
N PHE A 288 -21.51 11.52 -19.76
CA PHE A 288 -20.85 11.19 -18.49
C PHE A 288 -20.01 12.39 -18.08
N THR A 289 -20.35 13.02 -16.97
CA THR A 289 -19.71 14.24 -16.49
C THR A 289 -18.46 13.95 -15.68
N GLY A 290 -17.56 14.93 -15.62
CA GLY A 290 -16.32 14.84 -14.88
C GLY A 290 -15.54 16.15 -14.94
N HIS A 291 -14.30 16.11 -14.47
CA HIS A 291 -13.43 17.28 -14.47
C HIS A 291 -11.97 16.89 -14.75
N VAL A 292 -11.22 17.83 -15.31
CA VAL A 292 -9.78 17.67 -15.60
C VAL A 292 -9.00 17.63 -14.28
N ILE A 293 -8.31 16.52 -14.02
CA ILE A 293 -7.49 16.34 -12.82
C ILE A 293 -5.99 16.50 -13.09
N ARG A 294 -5.56 16.25 -14.31
CA ARG A 294 -4.15 16.35 -14.69
C ARG A 294 -4.02 16.69 -16.17
N VAL A 295 -3.17 17.66 -16.45
CA VAL A 295 -2.71 18.03 -17.80
C VAL A 295 -1.26 17.57 -17.91
N GLY A 296 -0.94 16.78 -18.94
CA GLY A 296 0.41 16.29 -19.21
C GLY A 296 1.40 17.45 -19.41
N ARG A 297 2.68 17.14 -19.35
CA ARG A 297 3.76 18.12 -19.59
C ARG A 297 4.67 17.74 -20.75
N ILE A 298 4.41 16.60 -21.36
CA ILE A 298 5.21 16.05 -22.45
C ILE A 298 4.27 15.73 -23.61
N LEU A 299 4.58 16.24 -24.78
CA LEU A 299 3.89 15.87 -26.01
C LEU A 299 4.35 14.49 -26.46
N GLY A 300 3.41 13.61 -26.74
CA GLY A 300 3.62 12.24 -27.16
C GLY A 300 3.00 11.95 -28.53
N LYS A 301 3.11 10.71 -28.95
CA LYS A 301 2.40 10.20 -30.13
C LYS A 301 0.96 9.84 -29.73
N LYS A 302 0.02 9.96 -30.66
CA LYS A 302 -1.38 9.63 -30.45
C LYS A 302 -1.56 8.16 -30.04
N ASN A 303 -2.24 7.94 -28.92
CA ASN A 303 -2.51 6.60 -28.38
C ASN A 303 -3.78 5.97 -28.95
N VAL A 304 -4.79 6.78 -29.23
CA VAL A 304 -6.05 6.34 -29.85
C VAL A 304 -5.97 6.57 -31.35
N ARG A 305 -5.85 5.51 -32.12
CA ARG A 305 -5.85 5.56 -33.60
C ARG A 305 -7.28 5.32 -34.09
N THR A 306 -7.70 6.15 -35.04
CA THR A 306 -8.94 5.96 -35.80
C THR A 306 -8.57 5.27 -37.11
N ASP A 307 -9.37 4.33 -37.60
CA ASP A 307 -9.09 3.61 -38.85
C ASP A 307 -9.45 4.45 -40.09
N GLU A 308 -9.53 5.78 -39.96
CA GLU A 308 -9.82 6.67 -41.10
C GLU A 308 -8.57 6.96 -41.95
N PRO A 309 -8.66 6.80 -43.28
CA PRO A 309 -7.51 6.98 -44.20
C PRO A 309 -6.95 8.42 -44.26
N SER A 310 -7.69 9.41 -43.75
CA SER A 310 -7.32 10.83 -43.75
C SER A 310 -6.58 11.29 -42.49
N GLU A 311 -6.35 10.39 -41.52
CA GLU A 311 -5.69 10.75 -40.27
C GLU A 311 -4.20 11.04 -40.44
N HIS A 312 -3.77 12.25 -40.13
CA HIS A 312 -2.35 12.62 -40.17
C HIS A 312 -1.59 11.87 -39.08
N VAL A 313 -0.69 10.97 -39.46
CA VAL A 313 0.05 10.06 -38.56
C VAL A 313 1.04 10.77 -37.61
N ASP A 314 1.30 12.06 -37.82
CA ASP A 314 2.35 12.81 -37.14
C ASP A 314 1.81 13.89 -36.15
N THR A 315 0.56 13.77 -35.74
CA THR A 315 -0.02 14.71 -34.78
C THR A 315 0.52 14.44 -33.39
N LYS A 316 1.17 15.43 -32.81
CA LYS A 316 1.58 15.39 -31.39
C LYS A 316 0.40 15.67 -30.50
N ILE A 317 0.27 14.87 -29.45
CA ILE A 317 -0.81 14.99 -28.47
C ILE A 317 -0.26 15.26 -27.08
N LEU A 318 -1.10 15.91 -26.25
CA LEU A 318 -0.88 16.03 -24.83
C LEU A 318 -1.86 15.12 -24.08
N GLU A 319 -1.32 14.18 -23.32
CA GLU A 319 -2.14 13.32 -22.48
C GLU A 319 -2.77 14.13 -21.35
N THR A 320 -4.09 14.08 -21.25
CA THR A 320 -4.86 14.77 -20.21
C THR A 320 -5.76 13.76 -19.51
N LEU A 321 -5.84 13.81 -18.19
CA LEU A 321 -6.72 12.95 -17.42
C LEU A 321 -7.94 13.71 -16.92
N VAL A 322 -9.10 13.16 -17.23
CA VAL A 322 -10.40 13.58 -16.70
C VAL A 322 -10.90 12.53 -15.72
N GLN A 323 -11.26 12.92 -14.54
CA GLN A 323 -11.93 12.06 -13.58
C GLN A 323 -13.43 12.17 -13.76
N LEU A 324 -14.11 11.05 -13.93
CA LEU A 324 -15.57 11.01 -14.00
C LEU A 324 -16.18 11.12 -12.62
N ASP A 325 -17.39 11.64 -12.55
CA ASP A 325 -18.13 11.76 -11.31
C ASP A 325 -18.53 10.38 -10.78
N LEU A 326 -18.70 10.27 -9.45
CA LEU A 326 -19.02 9.02 -8.79
C LEU A 326 -20.36 8.42 -9.28
N GLY A 327 -20.43 7.10 -9.29
CA GLY A 327 -21.65 6.35 -9.65
C GLY A 327 -21.84 6.12 -11.16
N GLN A 328 -20.88 6.51 -11.98
CA GLN A 328 -20.87 6.20 -13.41
C GLN A 328 -20.16 4.85 -13.64
N SER A 329 -20.79 3.98 -14.41
CA SER A 329 -20.24 2.65 -14.73
C SER A 329 -20.05 2.52 -16.24
N LEU A 330 -18.79 2.40 -16.66
CA LEU A 330 -18.39 2.20 -18.04
C LEU A 330 -17.32 1.09 -18.10
N PRO A 331 -17.31 0.25 -19.13
CA PRO A 331 -16.27 -0.73 -19.31
C PRO A 331 -14.89 -0.08 -19.45
N LEU A 332 -13.89 -0.64 -18.75
CA LEU A 332 -12.51 -0.22 -18.92
C LEU A 332 -12.01 -0.52 -20.33
N GLY A 333 -11.21 0.39 -20.88
CA GLY A 333 -10.70 0.28 -22.25
C GLY A 333 -11.68 0.81 -23.31
N LEU A 334 -12.91 1.21 -22.94
CA LEU A 334 -13.89 1.77 -23.88
C LEU A 334 -13.35 3.07 -24.50
N ARG A 335 -13.47 3.20 -25.82
CA ARG A 335 -13.18 4.43 -26.53
C ARG A 335 -14.34 5.41 -26.34
N VAL A 336 -14.01 6.67 -26.12
CA VAL A 336 -14.97 7.75 -25.84
C VAL A 336 -14.51 9.02 -26.54
N ASP A 337 -15.48 9.85 -26.91
CA ASP A 337 -15.24 11.23 -27.34
C ASP A 337 -15.46 12.14 -26.13
N SER A 338 -14.48 12.95 -25.84
CA SER A 338 -14.47 13.80 -24.66
C SER A 338 -14.48 15.25 -25.04
N PHE A 339 -15.22 16.05 -24.27
CA PHE A 339 -15.43 17.48 -24.51
C PHE A 339 -15.07 18.23 -23.22
N VAL A 340 -14.00 19.02 -23.28
CA VAL A 340 -13.55 19.85 -22.14
C VAL A 340 -14.03 21.28 -22.37
N GLN A 341 -14.70 21.87 -21.38
CA GLN A 341 -15.21 23.26 -21.46
C GLN A 341 -14.05 24.23 -21.23
N VAL A 342 -13.87 25.14 -22.18
CA VAL A 342 -12.92 26.26 -22.06
C VAL A 342 -13.65 27.43 -21.42
N SER A 343 -13.42 27.69 -20.12
CA SER A 343 -13.94 28.88 -19.45
C SER A 343 -13.33 30.15 -20.05
N ALA A 344 -14.13 31.15 -20.38
CA ALA A 344 -13.67 32.41 -20.95
C ALA A 344 -12.85 33.29 -20.00
N GLU A 345 -12.63 32.87 -18.75
CA GLU A 345 -12.02 33.71 -17.69
C GLU A 345 -10.49 33.64 -17.57
N ALA A 346 -9.80 32.83 -18.35
CA ALA A 346 -8.35 32.64 -18.16
C ALA A 346 -7.45 33.62 -18.94
N THR A 347 -8.00 34.67 -19.57
CA THR A 347 -7.22 35.60 -20.43
C THR A 347 -6.75 36.89 -19.73
N HIS A 348 -6.90 37.03 -18.42
CA HIS A 348 -6.52 38.30 -17.77
C HIS A 348 -5.75 38.10 -16.46
N ASN A 349 -4.52 37.56 -16.55
CA ASN A 349 -3.48 37.76 -15.55
C ASN A 349 -2.10 37.75 -16.22
N ALA A 350 -1.88 38.75 -17.10
CA ALA A 350 -0.54 39.19 -17.37
C ALA A 350 -0.09 40.03 -16.14
N PRO A 351 1.05 39.77 -15.54
CA PRO A 351 1.57 40.60 -14.44
C PRO A 351 1.80 42.02 -14.97
N PRO A 352 1.47 43.06 -14.19
CA PRO A 352 1.74 44.43 -14.60
C PRO A 352 3.24 44.58 -14.88
N SER A 353 3.56 45.16 -16.03
CA SER A 353 4.91 45.56 -16.39
C SER A 353 5.45 46.46 -15.29
N SER A 354 6.32 45.93 -14.46
CA SER A 354 7.10 46.73 -13.52
C SER A 354 8.06 47.63 -14.29
N ASP A 355 7.81 48.91 -14.21
CA ASP A 355 8.71 49.98 -14.64
C ASP A 355 10.14 49.67 -14.23
N MET A 356 10.99 49.64 -15.23
CA MET A 356 12.43 49.53 -15.11
C MET A 356 12.96 50.94 -14.75
N THR A 357 12.94 51.28 -13.45
CA THR A 357 13.66 52.46 -12.94
C THR A 357 15.13 52.09 -12.81
N ILE A 358 15.90 52.71 -13.70
CA ILE A 358 17.35 52.69 -13.73
C ILE A 358 17.87 53.35 -12.44
N PHE A 359 18.48 52.61 -11.54
CA PHE A 359 19.42 53.14 -10.55
C PHE A 359 20.87 52.86 -11.01
N ARG A 360 21.45 53.92 -11.57
CA ARG A 360 22.87 54.10 -11.73
C ARG A 360 23.34 54.71 -10.40
N HIS A 361 24.22 54.10 -9.67
CA HIS A 361 25.41 54.73 -9.09
C HIS A 361 26.12 53.89 -7.99
N TYR A 362 27.43 53.83 -8.17
CA TYR A 362 28.56 53.72 -7.18
C TYR A 362 28.74 52.40 -6.39
N PHE A 363 29.71 51.74 -6.58
CA PHE A 363 31.16 51.54 -6.37
C PHE A 363 31.57 50.12 -6.81
#